data_20c90b3973f1ac173040b4152a6bda60
#
_entry.id   20c90b3973f1ac173040b4152a6bda60
#
_cell.length_a   1.000
_cell.length_b   1.000
_cell.length_c   1.000
_cell.angle_alpha   90.00
_cell.angle_beta   90.00
_cell.angle_gamma   90.00
#
_symmetry.space_group_name_H-M   'P 1'
#
loop_
_entity.id
_entity.type
_entity.pdbx_description
1 polymer ?
#
loop_
_entity_poly.entity_id
_entity_poly.type
_entity_poly.pdbx_seq_one_letter_code
_entity_poly.pdbx_strand_id
1 'polypeptide(L)'
;MTAKLNVNIDHVATIREARKTIEPSIITAAVVCEQAGADGITVHIRQDRRHIQDRDISLLREVVTTYLNVEMATGEEMIKIAVQTKPDAVSLVPENPNEITTEGGLDVVKNSENVRTAINRLREVGIFASVFIDPDATQIEAAKQAGAQQVELCTAEYAELTLSSRAAHGEGFEKAQAEIERIKHASAFAKSHGLIVAAGHGLTYRNIGALAAIPEISEFNIGHNIISRAVFVGLYKSVEEMIRAINIK
;
A
#
# COMPACT_ATOMS: atom_id res chain seq x y z
N MET A 1 18.42 -4.56 7.53
CA MET A 1 17.73 -5.31 6.46
C MET A 1 17.22 -4.26 5.48
N THR A 2 17.20 -4.56 4.20
CA THR A 2 16.57 -3.70 3.18
C THR A 2 15.06 -3.85 3.28
N ALA A 3 14.31 -2.75 3.15
CA ALA A 3 12.86 -2.82 3.12
C ALA A 3 12.38 -3.52 1.85
N LYS A 4 11.27 -4.24 1.94
CA LYS A 4 10.60 -4.92 0.83
C LYS A 4 9.85 -3.93 -0.06
N LEU A 5 9.74 -4.24 -1.35
CA LEU A 5 8.89 -3.53 -2.28
C LEU A 5 7.72 -4.43 -2.72
N ASN A 6 6.51 -4.06 -2.36
CA ASN A 6 5.30 -4.57 -2.99
C ASN A 6 4.84 -3.57 -4.04
N VAL A 7 4.64 -4.05 -5.26
CA VAL A 7 4.22 -3.20 -6.38
C VAL A 7 2.70 -3.22 -6.49
N ASN A 8 2.07 -2.05 -6.26
CA ASN A 8 0.65 -1.90 -6.55
C ASN A 8 0.45 -1.71 -8.06
N ILE A 9 -0.30 -2.63 -8.67
CA ILE A 9 -0.51 -2.70 -10.12
C ILE A 9 -1.90 -2.21 -10.57
N ASP A 10 -2.66 -1.54 -9.71
CA ASP A 10 -4.03 -1.07 -10.00
C ASP A 10 -4.11 -0.22 -11.26
N HIS A 11 -3.12 0.65 -11.49
CA HIS A 11 -3.15 1.55 -12.65
C HIS A 11 -2.93 0.83 -13.99
N VAL A 12 -2.41 -0.39 -14.00
CA VAL A 12 -2.45 -1.26 -15.19
C VAL A 12 -3.90 -1.62 -15.50
N ALA A 13 -4.66 -2.01 -14.48
CA ALA A 13 -6.09 -2.26 -14.63
C ALA A 13 -6.87 -0.99 -15.00
N THR A 14 -6.50 0.19 -14.46
CA THR A 14 -7.10 1.48 -14.83
C THR A 14 -7.01 1.73 -16.34
N ILE A 15 -5.86 1.46 -16.97
CA ILE A 15 -5.70 1.61 -18.43
C ILE A 15 -6.63 0.64 -19.17
N ARG A 16 -6.75 -0.60 -18.73
CA ARG A 16 -7.67 -1.60 -19.28
C ARG A 16 -9.13 -1.13 -19.18
N GLU A 17 -9.54 -0.68 -18.01
CA GLU A 17 -10.92 -0.26 -17.75
C GLU A 17 -11.29 1.05 -18.46
N ALA A 18 -10.34 1.94 -18.73
CA ALA A 18 -10.57 3.15 -19.52
C ALA A 18 -11.07 2.85 -20.93
N ARG A 19 -10.76 1.65 -21.47
CA ARG A 19 -11.19 1.19 -22.78
C ARG A 19 -12.16 0.00 -22.70
N LYS A 20 -12.42 -0.55 -21.52
CA LYS A 20 -13.23 -1.77 -21.29
C LYS A 20 -12.80 -2.91 -22.20
N THR A 21 -11.51 -3.19 -22.21
CA THR A 21 -10.86 -4.20 -23.05
C THR A 21 -10.16 -5.27 -22.19
N ILE A 22 -9.40 -6.16 -22.82
CA ILE A 22 -8.61 -7.20 -22.13
C ILE A 22 -7.16 -6.77 -21.86
N GLU A 23 -6.71 -5.68 -22.47
CA GLU A 23 -5.34 -5.17 -22.39
C GLU A 23 -5.29 -3.79 -21.72
N PRO A 24 -4.21 -3.51 -20.95
CA PRO A 24 -3.10 -4.40 -20.59
C PRO A 24 -3.52 -5.47 -19.58
N SER A 25 -2.86 -6.66 -19.66
CA SER A 25 -3.13 -7.78 -18.76
C SER A 25 -2.53 -7.53 -17.38
N ILE A 26 -3.35 -7.58 -16.33
CA ILE A 26 -2.94 -7.47 -14.93
C ILE A 26 -2.06 -8.65 -14.49
N ILE A 27 -2.33 -9.84 -15.08
CA ILE A 27 -1.57 -11.05 -14.78
C ILE A 27 -0.15 -10.93 -15.35
N THR A 28 -0.03 -10.45 -16.58
CA THR A 28 1.29 -10.19 -17.19
C THR A 28 2.05 -9.14 -16.37
N ALA A 29 1.36 -8.09 -15.89
CA ALA A 29 1.98 -7.07 -15.05
C ALA A 29 2.55 -7.65 -13.75
N ALA A 30 1.81 -8.51 -13.05
CA ALA A 30 2.27 -9.19 -11.84
C ALA A 30 3.54 -10.01 -12.11
N VAL A 31 3.52 -10.86 -13.14
CA VAL A 31 4.68 -11.67 -13.52
C VAL A 31 5.92 -10.82 -13.86
N VAL A 32 5.73 -9.72 -14.59
CA VAL A 32 6.83 -8.80 -14.92
C VAL A 32 7.39 -8.13 -13.68
N CYS A 33 6.54 -7.73 -12.72
CA CYS A 33 7.00 -7.15 -11.45
C CYS A 33 7.82 -8.16 -10.63
N GLU A 34 7.36 -9.41 -10.51
CA GLU A 34 8.10 -10.46 -9.82
C GLU A 34 9.45 -10.75 -10.49
N GLN A 35 9.49 -10.84 -11.83
CA GLN A 35 10.74 -11.03 -12.59
C GLN A 35 11.72 -9.87 -12.43
N ALA A 36 11.22 -8.66 -12.18
CA ALA A 36 12.05 -7.47 -11.90
C ALA A 36 12.56 -7.42 -10.45
N GLY A 37 12.14 -8.36 -9.60
CA GLY A 37 12.59 -8.48 -8.22
C GLY A 37 11.66 -7.85 -7.18
N ALA A 38 10.40 -7.59 -7.50
CA ALA A 38 9.41 -7.19 -6.49
C ALA A 38 9.23 -8.28 -5.44
N ASP A 39 9.13 -7.90 -4.18
CA ASP A 39 8.91 -8.82 -3.06
C ASP A 39 7.44 -9.27 -2.96
N GLY A 40 6.52 -8.50 -3.56
CA GLY A 40 5.10 -8.81 -3.62
C GLY A 40 4.34 -7.94 -4.60
N ILE A 41 3.08 -8.31 -4.78
CA ILE A 41 2.10 -7.61 -5.61
C ILE A 41 0.99 -7.09 -4.70
N THR A 42 0.63 -5.83 -4.85
CA THR A 42 -0.52 -5.21 -4.18
C THR A 42 -1.57 -4.84 -5.21
N VAL A 43 -2.83 -5.09 -4.88
CA VAL A 43 -3.99 -4.65 -5.66
C VAL A 43 -5.10 -4.19 -4.74
N HIS A 44 -5.82 -3.14 -5.12
CA HIS A 44 -6.96 -2.62 -4.39
C HIS A 44 -8.28 -2.99 -5.08
N ILE A 45 -9.05 -3.88 -4.46
CA ILE A 45 -10.41 -4.17 -4.92
C ILE A 45 -11.38 -3.20 -4.27
N ARG A 46 -11.77 -2.17 -5.02
CA ARG A 46 -12.75 -1.19 -4.57
C ARG A 46 -14.18 -1.69 -4.76
N GLN A 47 -15.11 -1.22 -3.92
CA GLN A 47 -16.53 -1.55 -4.05
C GLN A 47 -17.09 -1.16 -5.41
N ASP A 48 -16.64 -0.05 -6.00
CA ASP A 48 -17.10 0.42 -7.30
C ASP A 48 -16.41 -0.27 -8.51
N ARG A 49 -15.43 -1.15 -8.29
CA ARG A 49 -14.72 -1.91 -9.34
C ARG A 49 -14.15 -1.02 -10.45
N ARG A 50 -13.72 0.21 -10.14
CA ARG A 50 -13.22 1.15 -11.16
C ARG A 50 -11.94 0.68 -11.87
N HIS A 51 -11.22 -0.28 -11.31
CA HIS A 51 -10.01 -0.88 -11.91
C HIS A 51 -9.93 -2.40 -11.69
N ILE A 52 -9.55 -2.88 -10.53
CA ILE A 52 -9.48 -4.31 -10.21
C ILE A 52 -10.88 -4.91 -10.14
N GLN A 53 -11.05 -6.07 -10.78
CA GLN A 53 -12.27 -6.85 -10.81
C GLN A 53 -12.13 -8.11 -9.96
N ASP A 54 -13.23 -8.73 -9.52
CA ASP A 54 -13.21 -9.94 -8.69
C ASP A 54 -12.42 -11.08 -9.35
N ARG A 55 -12.55 -11.19 -10.68
CA ARG A 55 -11.80 -12.17 -11.48
C ARG A 55 -10.29 -11.94 -11.39
N ASP A 56 -9.84 -10.69 -11.32
CA ASP A 56 -8.41 -10.38 -11.26
C ASP A 56 -7.79 -10.95 -9.99
N ILE A 57 -8.48 -10.82 -8.83
CA ILE A 57 -7.98 -11.34 -7.55
C ILE A 57 -7.79 -12.86 -7.63
N SER A 58 -8.79 -13.58 -8.15
CA SER A 58 -8.73 -15.04 -8.29
C SER A 58 -7.56 -15.48 -9.18
N LEU A 59 -7.37 -14.82 -10.33
CA LEU A 59 -6.28 -15.13 -11.24
C LEU A 59 -4.90 -14.74 -10.67
N LEU A 60 -4.80 -13.61 -9.96
CA LEU A 60 -3.57 -13.20 -9.29
C LEU A 60 -3.18 -14.21 -8.22
N ARG A 61 -4.15 -14.74 -7.45
CA ARG A 61 -3.86 -15.77 -6.44
C ARG A 61 -3.26 -17.04 -7.04
N GLU A 62 -3.65 -17.41 -8.26
CA GLU A 62 -3.11 -18.58 -8.95
C GLU A 62 -1.69 -18.36 -9.51
N VAL A 63 -1.34 -17.11 -9.83
CA VAL A 63 -0.13 -16.78 -10.60
C VAL A 63 0.97 -16.16 -9.73
N VAL A 64 0.62 -15.31 -8.75
CA VAL A 64 1.61 -14.65 -7.87
C VAL A 64 2.29 -15.69 -7.00
N THR A 65 3.60 -15.75 -7.08
CA THR A 65 4.46 -16.71 -6.38
C THR A 65 5.20 -16.11 -5.18
N THR A 66 5.28 -14.80 -5.10
CA THR A 66 5.93 -14.07 -4.02
C THR A 66 4.96 -13.79 -2.86
N TYR A 67 4.27 -12.66 -2.89
CA TYR A 67 3.34 -12.22 -1.86
C TYR A 67 2.20 -11.41 -2.48
N LEU A 68 0.96 -11.83 -2.26
CA LEU A 68 -0.22 -11.12 -2.75
C LEU A 68 -0.89 -10.39 -1.59
N ASN A 69 -0.84 -9.06 -1.62
CA ASN A 69 -1.58 -8.19 -0.73
C ASN A 69 -2.82 -7.62 -1.43
N VAL A 70 -3.99 -7.76 -0.81
CA VAL A 70 -5.25 -7.20 -1.31
C VAL A 70 -5.70 -6.07 -0.40
N GLU A 71 -5.74 -4.85 -0.94
CA GLU A 71 -6.34 -3.70 -0.26
C GLU A 71 -7.85 -3.73 -0.46
N MET A 72 -8.60 -3.49 0.61
CA MET A 72 -10.07 -3.48 0.57
C MET A 72 -10.70 -2.73 1.75
N ALA A 73 -11.95 -2.32 1.58
CA ALA A 73 -12.77 -1.82 2.70
C ALA A 73 -13.19 -2.95 3.65
N THR A 74 -13.68 -2.58 4.85
CA THR A 74 -14.14 -3.53 5.89
C THR A 74 -15.51 -4.16 5.62
N GLY A 75 -16.10 -3.92 4.44
CA GLY A 75 -17.44 -4.39 4.09
C GLY A 75 -17.54 -5.92 3.94
N GLU A 76 -18.71 -6.47 4.24
CA GLU A 76 -18.99 -7.92 4.21
C GLU A 76 -18.69 -8.57 2.85
N GLU A 77 -19.00 -7.88 1.75
CA GLU A 77 -18.71 -8.35 0.39
C GLU A 77 -17.20 -8.52 0.18
N MET A 78 -16.41 -7.53 0.59
CA MET A 78 -14.95 -7.56 0.47
C MET A 78 -14.34 -8.69 1.29
N ILE A 79 -14.81 -8.86 2.52
CA ILE A 79 -14.36 -9.96 3.40
C ILE A 79 -14.66 -11.33 2.76
N LYS A 80 -15.82 -11.50 2.15
CA LYS A 80 -16.15 -12.77 1.44
C LYS A 80 -15.20 -13.05 0.30
N ILE A 81 -14.87 -12.04 -0.50
CA ILE A 81 -13.90 -12.19 -1.60
C ILE A 81 -12.54 -12.61 -1.04
N ALA A 82 -12.04 -11.93 -0.02
CA ALA A 82 -10.76 -12.27 0.60
C ALA A 82 -10.74 -13.70 1.18
N VAL A 83 -11.79 -14.09 1.89
CA VAL A 83 -11.91 -15.44 2.48
C VAL A 83 -11.95 -16.54 1.40
N GLN A 84 -12.57 -16.26 0.24
CA GLN A 84 -12.64 -17.20 -0.87
C GLN A 84 -11.31 -17.32 -1.63
N THR A 85 -10.65 -16.19 -1.86
CA THR A 85 -9.42 -16.14 -2.68
C THR A 85 -8.16 -16.40 -1.87
N LYS A 86 -8.19 -16.16 -0.55
CA LYS A 86 -7.09 -16.39 0.39
C LYS A 86 -5.77 -15.78 -0.09
N PRO A 87 -5.69 -14.45 -0.29
CA PRO A 87 -4.41 -13.79 -0.50
C PRO A 87 -3.50 -13.99 0.71
N ASP A 88 -2.21 -13.71 0.57
CA ASP A 88 -1.27 -13.81 1.69
C ASP A 88 -1.56 -12.75 2.76
N ALA A 89 -1.97 -11.55 2.33
CA ALA A 89 -2.39 -10.48 3.21
C ALA A 89 -3.59 -9.71 2.69
N VAL A 90 -4.23 -9.03 3.63
CA VAL A 90 -5.24 -8.00 3.38
C VAL A 90 -4.84 -6.74 4.13
N SER A 91 -4.81 -5.61 3.42
CA SER A 91 -4.71 -4.27 4.01
C SER A 91 -6.08 -3.61 4.02
N LEU A 92 -6.61 -3.34 5.22
CA LEU A 92 -7.88 -2.62 5.36
C LEU A 92 -7.67 -1.13 5.14
N VAL A 93 -8.37 -0.57 4.14
CA VAL A 93 -8.25 0.82 3.72
C VAL A 93 -9.60 1.53 3.80
N PRO A 94 -9.64 2.87 3.95
CA PRO A 94 -10.88 3.61 3.82
C PRO A 94 -11.32 3.65 2.36
N GLU A 95 -12.63 3.67 2.14
CA GLU A 95 -13.22 3.93 0.82
C GLU A 95 -14.33 4.96 0.94
N ASN A 96 -14.14 6.11 0.30
CA ASN A 96 -15.18 7.10 0.09
C ASN A 96 -15.58 7.10 -1.39
N PRO A 97 -16.87 7.02 -1.71
CA PRO A 97 -17.34 6.96 -3.11
C PRO A 97 -16.92 8.16 -3.97
N ASN A 98 -16.71 9.33 -3.33
CA ASN A 98 -16.39 10.58 -4.00
C ASN A 98 -14.89 10.86 -4.14
N GLU A 99 -14.02 10.01 -3.57
CA GLU A 99 -12.56 10.18 -3.65
C GLU A 99 -11.99 9.55 -4.93
N ILE A 100 -11.06 10.25 -5.55
CA ILE A 100 -10.31 9.73 -6.71
C ILE A 100 -9.30 8.69 -6.24
N THR A 101 -8.62 8.97 -5.14
CA THR A 101 -7.68 8.09 -4.45
C THR A 101 -8.00 8.09 -2.96
N THR A 102 -7.38 7.20 -2.19
CA THR A 102 -7.46 7.20 -0.72
C THR A 102 -6.71 8.42 -0.19
N GLU A 103 -7.42 9.43 0.35
CA GLU A 103 -6.82 10.71 0.77
C GLU A 103 -6.20 10.69 2.16
N GLY A 104 -6.47 9.67 2.98
CA GLY A 104 -5.94 9.50 4.34
C GLY A 104 -6.08 8.10 4.85
N GLY A 105 -5.58 7.82 6.06
CA GLY A 105 -5.68 6.53 6.72
C GLY A 105 -7.11 6.18 7.16
N LEU A 106 -7.36 4.90 7.37
CA LEU A 106 -8.59 4.42 7.99
C LEU A 106 -8.67 4.89 9.45
N ASP A 107 -9.73 5.58 9.82
CA ASP A 107 -9.98 5.95 11.21
C ASP A 107 -10.43 4.72 12.02
N VAL A 108 -9.44 4.00 12.56
CA VAL A 108 -9.67 2.76 13.31
C VAL A 108 -10.38 3.03 14.63
N VAL A 109 -10.13 4.20 15.25
CA VAL A 109 -10.78 4.58 16.51
C VAL A 109 -12.29 4.64 16.34
N LYS A 110 -12.76 5.32 15.28
CA LYS A 110 -14.20 5.42 14.99
C LYS A 110 -14.80 4.11 14.47
N ASN A 111 -14.00 3.29 13.78
CA ASN A 111 -14.46 2.07 13.12
C ASN A 111 -14.03 0.78 13.84
N SER A 112 -13.68 0.86 15.13
CA SER A 112 -13.00 -0.20 15.87
C SER A 112 -13.69 -1.57 15.82
N GLU A 113 -15.02 -1.63 15.92
CA GLU A 113 -15.80 -2.86 15.84
C GLU A 113 -15.75 -3.50 14.45
N ASN A 114 -15.93 -2.69 13.39
CA ASN A 114 -15.91 -3.18 12.00
C ASN A 114 -14.50 -3.70 11.66
N VAL A 115 -13.47 -2.94 12.03
CA VAL A 115 -12.07 -3.32 11.79
C VAL A 115 -11.73 -4.61 12.54
N ARG A 116 -12.07 -4.73 13.81
CA ARG A 116 -11.85 -5.93 14.62
C ARG A 116 -12.58 -7.15 14.03
N THR A 117 -13.83 -6.99 13.64
CA THR A 117 -14.62 -8.06 13.01
C THR A 117 -13.98 -8.53 11.72
N ALA A 118 -13.57 -7.59 10.85
CA ALA A 118 -12.87 -7.90 9.61
C ALA A 118 -11.56 -8.66 9.86
N ILE A 119 -10.71 -8.15 10.76
CA ILE A 119 -9.43 -8.77 11.11
C ILE A 119 -9.63 -10.19 11.66
N ASN A 120 -10.58 -10.40 12.56
CA ASN A 120 -10.83 -11.72 13.13
C ASN A 120 -11.20 -12.73 12.03
N ARG A 121 -12.10 -12.38 11.14
CA ARG A 121 -12.53 -13.24 10.03
C ARG A 121 -11.41 -13.56 9.05
N LEU A 122 -10.53 -12.60 8.77
CA LEU A 122 -9.36 -12.83 7.93
C LEU A 122 -8.37 -13.79 8.60
N ARG A 123 -8.10 -13.57 9.88
CA ARG A 123 -7.17 -14.40 10.66
C ARG A 123 -7.67 -15.84 10.87
N GLU A 124 -8.98 -16.05 11.02
CA GLU A 124 -9.58 -17.38 11.13
C GLU A 124 -9.27 -18.30 9.93
N VAL A 125 -9.05 -17.71 8.76
CA VAL A 125 -8.68 -18.43 7.54
C VAL A 125 -7.19 -18.33 7.18
N GLY A 126 -6.38 -17.77 8.09
CA GLY A 126 -4.92 -17.68 7.95
C GLY A 126 -4.41 -16.51 7.11
N ILE A 127 -5.24 -15.51 6.81
CA ILE A 127 -4.84 -14.32 6.06
C ILE A 127 -4.17 -13.32 7.03
N PHE A 128 -3.01 -12.80 6.63
CA PHE A 128 -2.31 -11.77 7.38
C PHE A 128 -3.06 -10.42 7.28
N ALA A 129 -3.32 -9.77 8.43
CA ALA A 129 -4.14 -8.57 8.48
C ALA A 129 -3.29 -7.31 8.75
N SER A 130 -3.34 -6.38 7.80
CA SER A 130 -2.75 -5.04 7.86
C SER A 130 -3.85 -3.97 7.88
N VAL A 131 -3.55 -2.79 8.41
CA VAL A 131 -4.46 -1.63 8.39
C VAL A 131 -3.69 -0.42 7.91
N PHE A 132 -4.22 0.27 6.91
CA PHE A 132 -3.69 1.54 6.39
C PHE A 132 -4.20 2.70 7.25
N ILE A 133 -3.30 3.39 7.94
CA ILE A 133 -3.62 4.42 8.93
C ILE A 133 -2.73 5.65 8.79
N ASP A 134 -3.19 6.79 9.28
CA ASP A 134 -2.32 7.94 9.45
C ASP A 134 -1.24 7.66 10.51
N PRO A 135 -0.05 8.28 10.41
CA PRO A 135 1.04 8.10 11.38
C PRO A 135 0.74 8.82 12.70
N ASP A 136 -0.20 8.24 13.46
CA ASP A 136 -0.73 8.72 14.73
C ASP A 136 -0.77 7.61 15.78
N ALA A 137 -0.33 7.91 17.00
CA ALA A 137 -0.22 6.94 18.07
C ALA A 137 -1.57 6.32 18.47
N THR A 138 -2.65 7.10 18.45
CA THR A 138 -4.00 6.61 18.82
C THR A 138 -4.54 5.64 17.77
N GLN A 139 -4.26 5.88 16.50
CA GLN A 139 -4.61 4.96 15.41
C GLN A 139 -3.79 3.67 15.48
N ILE A 140 -2.50 3.75 15.80
CA ILE A 140 -1.62 2.58 15.97
C ILE A 140 -2.09 1.72 17.15
N GLU A 141 -2.40 2.31 18.29
CA GLU A 141 -2.95 1.59 19.44
C GLU A 141 -4.29 0.91 19.11
N ALA A 142 -5.19 1.63 18.46
CA ALA A 142 -6.49 1.10 18.05
C ALA A 142 -6.32 -0.08 17.06
N ALA A 143 -5.42 0.03 16.07
CA ALA A 143 -5.12 -1.06 15.15
C ALA A 143 -4.57 -2.30 15.88
N LYS A 144 -3.65 -2.09 16.84
CA LYS A 144 -3.14 -3.18 17.68
C LYS A 144 -4.24 -3.84 18.50
N GLN A 145 -5.11 -3.06 19.13
CA GLN A 145 -6.24 -3.56 19.93
C GLN A 145 -7.28 -4.30 19.07
N ALA A 146 -7.45 -3.89 17.82
CA ALA A 146 -8.29 -4.58 16.85
C ALA A 146 -7.69 -5.93 16.37
N GLY A 147 -6.40 -6.21 16.67
CA GLY A 147 -5.72 -7.45 16.33
C GLY A 147 -4.90 -7.42 15.06
N ALA A 148 -4.62 -6.23 14.51
CA ALA A 148 -3.73 -6.06 13.35
C ALA A 148 -2.32 -6.61 13.64
N GLN A 149 -1.70 -7.19 12.62
CA GLN A 149 -0.34 -7.71 12.65
C GLN A 149 0.65 -6.70 12.05
N GLN A 150 0.16 -5.85 11.15
CA GLN A 150 0.90 -4.79 10.47
C GLN A 150 0.06 -3.51 10.45
N VAL A 151 0.74 -2.39 10.47
CA VAL A 151 0.19 -1.10 10.07
C VAL A 151 0.95 -0.58 8.86
N GLU A 152 0.22 -0.07 7.89
CA GLU A 152 0.78 0.69 6.79
C GLU A 152 0.53 2.17 7.06
N LEU A 153 1.61 2.93 7.21
CA LEU A 153 1.54 4.37 7.49
C LEU A 153 1.29 5.13 6.18
N CYS A 154 0.22 5.92 6.18
CA CYS A 154 -0.11 6.83 5.08
C CYS A 154 0.96 7.91 4.96
N THR A 155 1.60 8.00 3.78
CA THR A 155 2.64 9.00 3.49
C THR A 155 2.17 10.11 2.55
N ALA A 156 0.84 10.30 2.41
CA ALA A 156 0.27 11.28 1.49
C ALA A 156 0.74 12.72 1.79
N GLU A 157 0.69 13.15 3.06
CA GLU A 157 1.12 14.48 3.49
C GLU A 157 2.61 14.70 3.20
N TYR A 158 3.45 13.72 3.53
CA TYR A 158 4.87 13.74 3.17
C TYR A 158 5.09 13.87 1.67
N ALA A 159 4.36 13.09 0.88
CA ALA A 159 4.47 13.10 -0.57
C ALA A 159 4.08 14.47 -1.15
N GLU A 160 2.98 15.06 -0.70
CA GLU A 160 2.53 16.38 -1.13
C GLU A 160 3.56 17.46 -0.80
N LEU A 161 4.08 17.47 0.43
CA LEU A 161 5.09 18.40 0.88
C LEU A 161 6.39 18.30 0.06
N THR A 162 6.81 17.08 -0.29
CA THR A 162 8.08 16.83 -0.99
C THR A 162 8.00 17.01 -2.51
N LEU A 163 6.82 16.86 -3.11
CA LEU A 163 6.62 16.98 -4.56
C LEU A 163 6.23 18.39 -4.98
N SER A 164 5.88 19.28 -4.05
CA SER A 164 5.58 20.66 -4.36
C SER A 164 6.83 21.40 -4.82
N SER A 165 6.68 22.37 -5.72
CA SER A 165 7.79 23.23 -6.19
C SER A 165 8.43 24.08 -5.08
N ARG A 166 7.79 24.14 -3.91
CA ARG A 166 8.25 24.86 -2.71
C ARG A 166 9.06 24.00 -1.74
N ALA A 167 9.19 22.69 -2.01
CA ALA A 167 9.85 21.74 -1.11
C ALA A 167 11.35 21.94 -0.95
N ALA A 168 12.01 22.66 -1.87
CA ALA A 168 13.46 22.78 -1.87
C ALA A 168 14.05 23.75 -0.85
N HIS A 169 13.28 24.74 -0.37
CA HIS A 169 13.76 25.78 0.55
C HIS A 169 12.61 26.36 1.41
N GLY A 170 12.97 26.87 2.60
CA GLY A 170 12.06 27.60 3.49
C GLY A 170 11.01 26.72 4.17
N GLU A 171 9.83 27.29 4.40
CA GLU A 171 8.74 26.67 5.19
C GLU A 171 8.30 25.29 4.67
N GLY A 172 8.33 25.08 3.36
CA GLY A 172 8.00 23.77 2.77
C GLY A 172 9.00 22.68 3.14
N PHE A 173 10.28 23.00 3.20
CA PHE A 173 11.32 22.09 3.64
C PHE A 173 11.18 21.72 5.13
N GLU A 174 10.94 22.73 5.98
CA GLU A 174 10.74 22.51 7.42
C GLU A 174 9.52 21.60 7.70
N LYS A 175 8.41 21.83 7.00
CA LYS A 175 7.22 20.96 7.10
C LYS A 175 7.50 19.53 6.65
N ALA A 176 8.24 19.34 5.54
CA ALA A 176 8.62 18.01 5.08
C ALA A 176 9.52 17.28 6.10
N GLN A 177 10.46 18.00 6.72
CA GLN A 177 11.33 17.44 7.77
C GLN A 177 10.50 17.05 9.03
N ALA A 178 9.57 17.91 9.45
CA ALA A 178 8.69 17.61 10.56
C ALA A 178 7.83 16.35 10.29
N GLU A 179 7.38 16.18 9.06
CA GLU A 179 6.60 15.01 8.66
C GLU A 179 7.45 13.73 8.62
N ILE A 180 8.69 13.79 8.18
CA ILE A 180 9.63 12.66 8.29
C ILE A 180 9.80 12.25 9.76
N GLU A 181 10.01 13.19 10.66
CA GLU A 181 10.13 12.88 12.09
C GLU A 181 8.81 12.32 12.67
N ARG A 182 7.64 12.81 12.23
CA ARG A 182 6.34 12.26 12.63
C ARG A 182 6.21 10.79 12.21
N ILE A 183 6.53 10.47 10.94
CA ILE A 183 6.50 9.09 10.41
C ILE A 183 7.50 8.21 11.17
N LYS A 184 8.71 8.70 11.43
CA LYS A 184 9.73 7.98 12.18
C LYS A 184 9.29 7.66 13.63
N HIS A 185 8.71 8.62 14.33
CA HIS A 185 8.17 8.40 15.69
C HIS A 185 7.02 7.38 15.65
N ALA A 186 6.09 7.51 14.71
CA ALA A 186 4.99 6.56 14.53
C ALA A 186 5.51 5.14 14.22
N SER A 187 6.54 5.03 13.37
CA SER A 187 7.17 3.74 13.02
C SER A 187 7.80 3.07 14.25
N ALA A 188 8.57 3.84 15.04
CA ALA A 188 9.17 3.35 16.28
C ALA A 188 8.11 2.94 17.31
N PHE A 189 7.04 3.73 17.43
CA PHE A 189 5.92 3.44 18.32
C PHE A 189 5.20 2.15 17.93
N ALA A 190 4.85 1.98 16.64
CA ALA A 190 4.23 0.77 16.12
C ALA A 190 5.11 -0.48 16.36
N LYS A 191 6.41 -0.35 16.09
CA LYS A 191 7.39 -1.41 16.34
C LYS A 191 7.46 -1.81 17.80
N SER A 192 7.43 -0.83 18.74
CA SER A 192 7.46 -1.10 20.19
C SER A 192 6.22 -1.86 20.67
N HIS A 193 5.10 -1.75 19.95
CA HIS A 193 3.86 -2.49 20.19
C HIS A 193 3.82 -3.85 19.47
N GLY A 194 4.94 -4.27 18.84
CA GLY A 194 5.06 -5.56 18.17
C GLY A 194 4.29 -5.63 16.84
N LEU A 195 4.06 -4.48 16.21
CA LEU A 195 3.51 -4.40 14.85
C LEU A 195 4.62 -4.41 13.81
N ILE A 196 4.37 -5.01 12.67
CA ILE A 196 5.17 -4.81 11.47
C ILE A 196 4.78 -3.45 10.89
N VAL A 197 5.75 -2.72 10.35
CA VAL A 197 5.51 -1.38 9.79
C VAL A 197 5.76 -1.41 8.29
N ALA A 198 4.73 -1.07 7.54
CA ALA A 198 4.79 -0.72 6.13
C ALA A 198 4.54 0.78 5.96
N ALA A 199 4.84 1.31 4.79
CA ALA A 199 4.51 2.68 4.41
C ALA A 199 4.14 2.76 2.93
N GLY A 200 3.21 3.63 2.59
CA GLY A 200 2.72 3.77 1.23
C GLY A 200 1.94 5.05 1.01
N HIS A 201 1.54 5.23 -0.21
CA HIS A 201 0.79 6.34 -0.77
C HIS A 201 1.65 7.57 -1.11
N GLY A 202 1.64 7.94 -2.40
CA GLY A 202 2.30 9.14 -2.91
C GLY A 202 3.83 9.06 -3.07
N LEU A 203 4.44 7.93 -2.74
CA LEU A 203 5.89 7.75 -2.83
C LEU A 203 6.37 7.67 -4.28
N THR A 204 7.54 8.26 -4.51
CA THR A 204 8.18 8.39 -5.82
C THR A 204 9.68 8.10 -5.73
N TYR A 205 10.35 7.95 -6.88
CA TYR A 205 11.82 7.84 -6.95
C TYR A 205 12.57 9.03 -6.31
N ARG A 206 11.90 10.18 -6.13
CA ARG A 206 12.52 11.41 -5.62
C ARG A 206 12.44 11.53 -4.11
N ASN A 207 11.40 10.95 -3.48
CA ASN A 207 11.14 11.14 -2.06
C ASN A 207 11.27 9.87 -1.22
N ILE A 208 11.34 8.67 -1.84
CA ILE A 208 11.41 7.40 -1.11
C ILE A 208 12.64 7.29 -0.21
N GLY A 209 13.78 7.88 -0.61
CA GLY A 209 15.06 7.68 0.09
C GLY A 209 15.05 8.09 1.56
N ALA A 210 14.36 9.19 1.91
CA ALA A 210 14.27 9.64 3.29
C ALA A 210 13.50 8.64 4.18
N LEU A 211 12.43 8.05 3.67
CA LEU A 211 11.64 7.05 4.41
C LEU A 211 12.32 5.67 4.41
N ALA A 212 13.03 5.32 3.34
CA ALA A 212 13.82 4.09 3.28
C ALA A 212 15.00 4.07 4.28
N ALA A 213 15.39 5.25 4.79
CA ALA A 213 16.39 5.37 5.85
C ALA A 213 15.82 5.09 7.26
N ILE A 214 14.49 4.99 7.43
CA ILE A 214 13.84 4.67 8.72
C ILE A 214 13.88 3.16 8.93
N PRO A 215 14.67 2.64 9.91
CA PRO A 215 14.93 1.20 10.02
C PRO A 215 13.73 0.37 10.49
N GLU A 216 12.71 1.01 11.05
CA GLU A 216 11.47 0.39 11.49
C GLU A 216 10.54 0.05 10.33
N ILE A 217 10.62 0.79 9.21
CA ILE A 217 9.82 0.51 8.02
C ILE A 217 10.45 -0.67 7.27
N SER A 218 9.72 -1.77 7.21
CA SER A 218 10.18 -3.02 6.61
C SER A 218 9.62 -3.29 5.23
N GLU A 219 8.65 -2.47 4.78
CA GLU A 219 7.91 -2.68 3.54
C GLU A 219 7.38 -1.37 2.97
N PHE A 220 7.40 -1.25 1.65
CA PHE A 220 6.79 -0.15 0.91
C PHE A 220 5.79 -0.69 -0.10
N ASN A 221 4.56 -0.13 -0.10
CA ASN A 221 3.54 -0.37 -1.11
C ASN A 221 3.50 0.82 -2.07
N ILE A 222 3.98 0.63 -3.32
CA ILE A 222 4.13 1.71 -4.30
C ILE A 222 3.50 1.32 -5.63
N GLY A 223 2.57 2.14 -6.12
CA GLY A 223 1.87 1.87 -7.38
C GLY A 223 2.04 2.98 -8.40
N HIS A 224 1.30 4.08 -8.25
CA HIS A 224 1.13 5.11 -9.26
C HIS A 224 2.46 5.55 -9.91
N ASN A 225 3.49 5.82 -9.12
CA ASN A 225 4.75 6.34 -9.65
C ASN A 225 5.53 5.29 -10.47
N ILE A 226 5.47 4.01 -10.08
CA ILE A 226 6.07 2.90 -10.84
C ILE A 226 5.37 2.76 -12.20
N ILE A 227 4.04 2.76 -12.21
CA ILE A 227 3.26 2.62 -13.45
C ILE A 227 3.43 3.86 -14.35
N SER A 228 3.44 5.06 -13.78
CA SER A 228 3.77 6.29 -14.52
C SER A 228 5.14 6.22 -15.18
N ARG A 229 6.15 5.74 -14.47
CA ARG A 229 7.50 5.55 -15.02
C ARG A 229 7.53 4.48 -16.10
N ALA A 230 6.75 3.40 -15.91
CA ALA A 230 6.67 2.30 -16.85
C ALA A 230 6.18 2.71 -18.24
N VAL A 231 5.39 3.77 -18.36
CA VAL A 231 4.94 4.32 -19.66
C VAL A 231 6.13 4.74 -20.54
N PHE A 232 7.25 5.15 -19.92
CA PHE A 232 8.43 5.64 -20.64
C PHE A 232 9.56 4.60 -20.77
N VAL A 233 9.68 3.68 -19.79
CA VAL A 233 10.84 2.78 -19.73
C VAL A 233 10.47 1.30 -19.73
N GLY A 234 9.18 0.99 -19.68
CA GLY A 234 8.66 -0.37 -19.49
C GLY A 234 8.59 -0.75 -18.00
N LEU A 235 7.68 -1.69 -17.67
CA LEU A 235 7.36 -2.07 -16.28
C LEU A 235 8.55 -2.71 -15.56
N TYR A 236 9.23 -3.65 -16.20
CA TYR A 236 10.40 -4.32 -15.64
C TYR A 236 11.44 -3.29 -15.13
N LYS A 237 11.81 -2.36 -16.00
CA LYS A 237 12.82 -1.34 -15.69
C LYS A 237 12.37 -0.38 -14.60
N SER A 238 11.10 0.00 -14.60
CA SER A 238 10.57 0.91 -13.56
C SER A 238 10.60 0.25 -12.16
N VAL A 239 10.30 -1.04 -12.06
CA VAL A 239 10.41 -1.79 -10.79
C VAL A 239 11.87 -1.87 -10.32
N GLU A 240 12.80 -2.27 -11.21
CA GLU A 240 14.24 -2.28 -10.86
C GLU A 240 14.74 -0.92 -10.35
N GLU A 241 14.32 0.18 -11.00
CA GLU A 241 14.71 1.53 -10.60
C GLU A 241 14.17 1.88 -9.21
N MET A 242 12.94 1.46 -8.86
CA MET A 242 12.36 1.68 -7.54
C MET A 242 13.07 0.86 -6.45
N ILE A 243 13.37 -0.41 -6.72
CA ILE A 243 14.15 -1.25 -5.81
C ILE A 243 15.51 -0.61 -5.52
N ARG A 244 16.16 -0.06 -6.53
CA ARG A 244 17.43 0.67 -6.34
C ARG A 244 17.24 1.91 -5.48
N ALA A 245 16.17 2.69 -5.72
CA ALA A 245 15.90 3.91 -4.95
C ALA A 245 15.65 3.64 -3.47
N ILE A 246 15.00 2.52 -3.13
CA ILE A 246 14.81 2.06 -1.74
C ILE A 246 16.14 1.64 -1.10
N ASN A 247 17.07 1.09 -1.89
CA ASN A 247 18.33 0.51 -1.41
C ASN A 247 19.53 1.47 -1.47
N ILE A 248 19.36 2.70 -1.94
CA ILE A 248 20.43 3.71 -1.90
C ILE A 248 20.59 4.16 -0.44
N LYS A 249 21.72 3.77 0.15
CA LYS A 249 22.17 4.25 1.47
C LYS A 249 23.10 5.44 1.30
#